data_2bf0d61393c34e0d6c4a940cc0f0d23f
#
_entry.id   2bf0d61393c34e0d6c4a940cc0f0d23f
#
_cell.length_a   1.000
_cell.length_b   1.000
_cell.length_c   1.000
_cell.angle_alpha   90.00
_cell.angle_beta   90.00
_cell.angle_gamma   90.00
#
_symmetry.space_group_name_H-M   'P 1'
#
loop_
_entity.id
_entity.type
_entity.pdbx_description
1 polymer ?
#
loop_
_entity_poly.entity_id
_entity_poly.type
_entity_poly.pdbx_seq_one_letter_code
_entity_poly.pdbx_strand_id
1 'polypeptide(L)'
;KTQGQLQRRMYWPTWRTDAQLWIKWCGPCAQYHRGSPPKQAELNPFPAGDVFETMSMDITGPHPRSRDGHEYILTVMDSFSKFAEAIPIRSHTAQVVARRLVDNVFSRYGTPIRLLSDQGPEFESALMAELCRSYGIEKLRTTSYKPSTNGGIERFHRTLNSMLGKVIAETQRDWDQYVSPVMSAYRSTIHRS
;
A
#
# COMPACT_ATOMS: atom_id res chain seq x y z
N LYS A 1 11.71 10.82 -7.19
CA LYS A 1 11.86 9.35 -7.03
C LYS A 1 12.57 8.74 -8.23
N THR A 2 12.12 8.95 -9.47
CA THR A 2 12.73 8.40 -10.71
C THR A 2 14.22 8.76 -10.84
N GLN A 3 14.58 10.02 -10.60
CA GLN A 3 15.98 10.46 -10.64
C GLN A 3 16.88 9.71 -9.64
N GLY A 4 16.39 9.45 -8.41
CA GLY A 4 17.16 8.72 -7.41
C GLY A 4 17.39 7.26 -7.78
N GLN A 5 16.46 6.63 -8.52
CA GLN A 5 16.63 5.27 -9.04
C GLN A 5 17.64 5.22 -10.18
N LEU A 6 17.55 6.16 -11.12
CA LEU A 6 18.49 6.26 -12.24
C LEU A 6 19.93 6.48 -11.75
N GLN A 7 20.13 7.42 -10.81
CA GLN A 7 21.45 7.74 -10.27
C GLN A 7 22.17 6.52 -9.66
N ARG A 8 21.44 5.56 -9.15
CA ARG A 8 22.02 4.37 -8.50
C ARG A 8 22.32 3.22 -9.45
N ARG A 9 21.69 3.22 -10.64
CA ARG A 9 21.72 2.05 -11.54
C ARG A 9 22.31 2.34 -12.90
N MET A 10 22.31 3.60 -13.31
CA MET A 10 22.68 4.00 -14.67
C MET A 10 23.42 5.34 -14.65
N TYR A 11 24.34 5.53 -15.60
CA TYR A 11 25.02 6.78 -15.81
C TYR A 11 25.15 7.07 -17.31
N TRP A 12 24.79 8.30 -17.71
CA TRP A 12 25.14 8.94 -18.98
C TRP A 12 25.20 10.46 -18.77
N PRO A 13 25.97 11.22 -19.57
CA PRO A 13 26.26 12.61 -19.28
C PRO A 13 25.03 13.52 -19.06
N THR A 14 23.95 13.27 -19.80
CA THR A 14 22.70 14.11 -19.79
C THR A 14 21.55 13.50 -18.99
N TRP A 15 21.78 12.43 -18.23
CA TRP A 15 20.72 11.65 -17.60
C TRP A 15 19.73 12.47 -16.73
N ARG A 16 20.21 13.53 -16.08
CA ARG A 16 19.35 14.39 -15.22
C ARG A 16 18.35 15.18 -16.06
N THR A 17 18.86 15.81 -17.11
CA THR A 17 18.04 16.61 -18.04
C THR A 17 17.07 15.74 -18.80
N ASP A 18 17.54 14.60 -19.31
CA ASP A 18 16.71 13.66 -20.07
C ASP A 18 15.60 13.08 -19.20
N ALA A 19 15.91 12.68 -17.95
CA ALA A 19 14.92 12.19 -17.01
C ALA A 19 13.86 13.26 -16.66
N GLN A 20 14.26 14.53 -16.52
CA GLN A 20 13.32 15.63 -16.28
C GLN A 20 12.39 15.87 -17.47
N LEU A 21 12.96 15.91 -18.66
CA LEU A 21 12.20 16.09 -19.90
C LEU A 21 11.21 14.94 -20.11
N TRP A 22 11.67 13.71 -19.94
CA TRP A 22 10.84 12.53 -20.09
C TRP A 22 9.64 12.51 -19.12
N ILE A 23 9.87 12.88 -17.85
CA ILE A 23 8.79 12.98 -16.86
C ILE A 23 7.82 14.11 -17.22
N LYS A 24 8.35 15.26 -17.67
CA LYS A 24 7.54 16.44 -18.06
C LYS A 24 6.61 16.16 -19.24
N TRP A 25 7.07 15.39 -20.21
CA TRP A 25 6.32 15.07 -21.43
C TRP A 25 5.47 13.79 -21.32
N CYS A 26 5.54 13.09 -20.20
CA CYS A 26 4.73 11.89 -19.98
C CYS A 26 3.26 12.25 -19.72
N GLY A 27 2.39 12.05 -20.72
CA GLY A 27 0.96 12.35 -20.62
C GLY A 27 0.27 11.67 -19.42
N PRO A 28 0.41 10.36 -19.22
CA PRO A 28 -0.13 9.68 -18.04
C PRO A 28 0.38 10.26 -16.72
N CYS A 29 1.67 10.60 -16.63
CA CYS A 29 2.20 11.22 -15.42
C CYS A 29 1.60 12.61 -15.15
N ALA A 30 1.36 13.41 -16.19
CA ALA A 30 0.76 14.75 -16.05
C ALA A 30 -0.68 14.68 -15.55
N GLN A 31 -1.48 13.74 -16.02
CA GLN A 31 -2.87 13.54 -15.60
C GLN A 31 -2.98 13.17 -14.11
N TYR A 32 -2.05 12.40 -13.59
CA TYR A 32 -2.05 11.92 -12.20
C TYR A 32 -1.14 12.73 -11.26
N HIS A 33 -0.51 13.79 -11.76
CA HIS A 33 0.32 14.67 -10.93
C HIS A 33 -0.58 15.62 -10.13
N ARG A 34 -0.87 15.28 -8.90
CA ARG A 34 -1.50 16.21 -7.95
C ARG A 34 -0.40 17.14 -7.39
N GLY A 35 -0.66 18.45 -7.38
CA GLY A 35 0.19 19.41 -6.71
C GLY A 35 0.49 19.02 -5.25
N SER A 36 1.57 19.54 -4.68
CA SER A 36 1.89 19.27 -3.28
C SER A 36 0.73 19.74 -2.39
N PRO A 37 0.19 18.87 -1.51
CA PRO A 37 -0.82 19.29 -0.55
C PRO A 37 -0.25 20.37 0.38
N PRO A 38 -1.10 21.25 0.94
CA PRO A 38 -0.66 22.21 1.94
C PRO A 38 0.00 21.47 3.11
N LYS A 39 1.03 22.10 3.71
CA LYS A 39 1.72 21.52 4.87
C LYS A 39 0.70 21.28 5.98
N GLN A 40 0.42 20.02 6.27
CA GLN A 40 -0.35 19.63 7.44
C GLN A 40 0.54 19.73 8.69
N ALA A 41 -0.07 20.06 9.84
CA ALA A 41 0.60 20.02 11.13
C ALA A 41 1.31 18.67 11.34
N GLU A 42 2.45 18.68 12.01
CA GLU A 42 3.18 17.46 12.34
C GLU A 42 2.28 16.51 13.11
N LEU A 43 2.00 15.38 12.49
CA LEU A 43 1.28 14.29 13.12
C LEU A 43 2.31 13.50 13.94
N ASN A 44 2.11 13.37 15.25
CA ASN A 44 2.92 12.48 16.07
C ASN A 44 2.71 11.05 15.57
N PRO A 45 3.69 10.45 14.90
CA PRO A 45 3.56 9.08 14.41
C PRO A 45 3.48 8.13 15.60
N PHE A 46 2.71 7.08 15.46
CA PHE A 46 2.77 5.95 16.40
C PHE A 46 4.22 5.43 16.41
N PRO A 47 4.83 5.18 17.60
CA PRO A 47 6.18 4.64 17.66
C PRO A 47 6.26 3.37 16.82
N ALA A 48 7.07 3.38 15.80
CA ALA A 48 7.08 2.29 14.81
C ALA A 48 7.97 1.11 15.25
N GLY A 49 8.45 1.07 16.48
CA GLY A 49 9.23 -0.04 17.03
C GLY A 49 10.34 -0.54 16.10
N ASP A 50 10.26 -1.78 15.68
CA ASP A 50 11.20 -2.46 14.77
C ASP A 50 10.51 -2.95 13.50
N VAL A 51 11.29 -3.50 12.56
CA VAL A 51 10.80 -4.04 11.28
C VAL A 51 9.83 -5.18 11.53
N PHE A 52 8.66 -5.11 10.91
CA PHE A 52 7.55 -6.06 11.05
C PHE A 52 6.99 -6.23 12.48
N GLU A 53 7.32 -5.34 13.40
CA GLU A 53 6.70 -5.33 14.72
C GLU A 53 5.24 -4.89 14.66
N THR A 54 4.95 -3.82 13.94
CA THR A 54 3.59 -3.29 13.78
C THR A 54 3.24 -3.18 12.30
N MET A 55 2.28 -3.98 11.86
CA MET A 55 1.72 -3.88 10.50
C MET A 55 0.35 -3.20 10.54
N SER A 56 0.13 -2.30 9.60
CA SER A 56 -1.19 -1.70 9.34
C SER A 56 -1.83 -2.39 8.15
N MET A 57 -3.11 -2.72 8.24
CA MET A 57 -3.88 -3.26 7.12
C MET A 57 -5.13 -2.42 6.84
N ASP A 58 -5.54 -2.40 5.57
CA ASP A 58 -6.73 -1.69 5.10
C ASP A 58 -7.18 -2.27 3.75
N ILE A 59 -8.40 -1.94 3.33
CA ILE A 59 -8.96 -2.38 2.06
C ILE A 59 -9.38 -1.17 1.25
N THR A 60 -8.99 -1.14 -0.02
CA THR A 60 -9.43 -0.11 -0.95
C THR A 60 -10.30 -0.71 -2.05
N GLY A 61 -11.33 0.02 -2.42
CA GLY A 61 -12.32 -0.38 -3.43
C GLY A 61 -13.74 0.11 -3.07
N PRO A 62 -14.78 -0.33 -3.79
CA PRO A 62 -14.66 -1.22 -4.95
C PRO A 62 -13.99 -0.52 -6.16
N HIS A 63 -13.13 -1.26 -6.83
CA HIS A 63 -12.58 -0.90 -8.14
C HIS A 63 -13.45 -1.52 -9.26
N PRO A 64 -13.31 -1.08 -10.51
CA PRO A 64 -13.96 -1.75 -11.64
C PRO A 64 -13.61 -3.24 -11.63
N ARG A 65 -14.62 -4.11 -11.75
CA ARG A 65 -14.42 -5.56 -11.72
C ARG A 65 -13.43 -5.99 -12.79
N SER A 66 -12.33 -6.61 -12.35
CA SER A 66 -11.31 -7.10 -13.26
C SER A 66 -11.75 -8.34 -14.04
N ARG A 67 -10.99 -8.75 -15.05
CA ARG A 67 -11.25 -10.00 -15.81
C ARG A 67 -11.20 -11.22 -14.89
N ASP A 68 -10.35 -11.21 -13.86
CA ASP A 68 -10.21 -12.28 -12.86
C ASP A 68 -11.23 -12.15 -11.73
N GLY A 69 -12.12 -11.15 -11.79
CA GLY A 69 -13.21 -10.93 -10.85
C GLY A 69 -12.81 -10.20 -9.57
N HIS A 70 -11.64 -9.57 -9.52
CA HIS A 70 -11.22 -8.77 -8.37
C HIS A 70 -11.92 -7.40 -8.39
N GLU A 71 -12.32 -6.93 -7.22
CA GLU A 71 -12.97 -5.64 -7.01
C GLU A 71 -12.33 -4.83 -5.89
N TYR A 72 -11.50 -5.46 -5.06
CA TYR A 72 -10.86 -4.81 -3.90
C TYR A 72 -9.36 -5.11 -3.89
N ILE A 73 -8.62 -4.29 -3.14
CA ILE A 73 -7.20 -4.54 -2.84
C ILE A 73 -7.04 -4.53 -1.32
N LEU A 74 -6.63 -5.66 -0.76
CA LEU A 74 -6.13 -5.73 0.60
C LEU A 74 -4.71 -5.17 0.62
N THR A 75 -4.46 -4.18 1.45
CA THR A 75 -3.15 -3.58 1.64
C THR A 75 -2.64 -3.86 3.04
N VAL A 76 -1.36 -4.20 3.14
CA VAL A 76 -0.67 -4.38 4.41
C VAL A 76 0.64 -3.61 4.35
N MET A 77 0.95 -2.83 5.37
CA MET A 77 2.15 -2.00 5.40
C MET A 77 2.84 -2.10 6.75
N ASP A 78 4.13 -2.35 6.74
CA ASP A 78 4.97 -2.23 7.94
C ASP A 78 5.13 -0.76 8.35
N SER A 79 4.83 -0.48 9.61
CA SER A 79 4.86 0.88 10.15
C SER A 79 6.27 1.46 10.24
N PHE A 80 7.29 0.63 10.37
CA PHE A 80 8.69 1.05 10.46
C PHE A 80 9.31 1.25 9.08
N SER A 81 9.48 0.20 8.30
CA SER A 81 10.19 0.22 7.02
C SER A 81 9.39 0.85 5.87
N LYS A 82 8.07 1.00 6.03
CA LYS A 82 7.11 1.36 4.98
C LYS A 82 7.04 0.30 3.85
N PHE A 83 7.59 -0.88 4.11
CA PHE A 83 7.37 -2.02 3.23
C PHE A 83 5.87 -2.30 3.13
N ALA A 84 5.38 -2.49 1.93
CA ALA A 84 3.95 -2.71 1.71
C ALA A 84 3.69 -3.85 0.73
N GLU A 85 2.59 -4.55 0.99
CA GLU A 85 1.96 -5.51 0.09
C GLU A 85 0.57 -5.00 -0.33
N ALA A 86 0.21 -5.27 -1.58
CA ALA A 86 -1.12 -5.01 -2.12
C ALA A 86 -1.60 -6.28 -2.83
N ILE A 87 -2.74 -6.80 -2.41
CA ILE A 87 -3.23 -8.11 -2.80
C ILE A 87 -4.63 -7.93 -3.39
N PRO A 88 -4.85 -8.16 -4.70
CA PRO A 88 -6.18 -8.14 -5.28
C PRO A 88 -7.05 -9.23 -4.66
N ILE A 89 -8.28 -8.86 -4.29
CA ILE A 89 -9.27 -9.76 -3.71
C ILE A 89 -10.64 -9.57 -4.39
N ARG A 90 -11.42 -10.64 -4.46
CA ARG A 90 -12.74 -10.62 -5.09
C ARG A 90 -13.83 -10.08 -4.17
N SER A 91 -13.65 -10.24 -2.87
CA SER A 91 -14.56 -9.74 -1.85
C SER A 91 -13.76 -9.39 -0.59
N HIS A 92 -14.34 -8.55 0.25
CA HIS A 92 -13.73 -8.13 1.52
C HIS A 92 -14.29 -8.89 2.72
N THR A 93 -14.80 -10.13 2.53
CA THR A 93 -15.25 -10.95 3.65
C THR A 93 -14.08 -11.33 4.57
N ALA A 94 -14.36 -11.49 5.86
CA ALA A 94 -13.35 -11.87 6.85
C ALA A 94 -12.57 -13.14 6.47
N GLN A 95 -13.24 -14.14 5.85
CA GLN A 95 -12.58 -15.37 5.40
C GLN A 95 -11.54 -15.11 4.30
N VAL A 96 -11.91 -14.29 3.31
CA VAL A 96 -10.99 -13.92 2.21
C VAL A 96 -9.82 -13.13 2.76
N VAL A 97 -10.07 -12.15 3.61
CA VAL A 97 -9.03 -11.31 4.22
C VAL A 97 -8.09 -12.16 5.07
N ALA A 98 -8.61 -12.97 5.99
CA ALA A 98 -7.82 -13.85 6.84
C ALA A 98 -6.93 -14.80 6.03
N ARG A 99 -7.51 -15.47 5.02
CA ARG A 99 -6.76 -16.37 4.14
C ARG A 99 -5.63 -15.62 3.40
N ARG A 100 -5.92 -14.44 2.84
CA ARG A 100 -4.91 -13.64 2.12
C ARG A 100 -3.80 -13.14 3.03
N LEU A 101 -4.11 -12.77 4.27
CA LEU A 101 -3.09 -12.42 5.26
C LEU A 101 -2.15 -13.61 5.53
N VAL A 102 -2.70 -14.81 5.75
CA VAL A 102 -1.88 -16.01 5.96
C VAL A 102 -1.04 -16.34 4.73
N ASP A 103 -1.69 -16.47 3.55
CA ASP A 103 -1.02 -16.97 2.33
C ASP A 103 0.02 -15.98 1.78
N ASN A 104 -0.20 -14.68 1.89
CA ASN A 104 0.62 -13.67 1.22
C ASN A 104 1.50 -12.84 2.16
N VAL A 105 1.18 -12.79 3.46
CA VAL A 105 1.92 -11.97 4.42
C VAL A 105 2.61 -12.84 5.45
N PHE A 106 1.85 -13.57 6.28
CA PHE A 106 2.42 -14.31 7.40
C PHE A 106 3.35 -15.44 6.96
N SER A 107 2.97 -16.18 5.90
CA SER A 107 3.80 -17.26 5.35
C SER A 107 5.12 -16.77 4.72
N ARG A 108 5.19 -15.50 4.34
CA ARG A 108 6.35 -14.93 3.61
C ARG A 108 7.27 -14.11 4.50
N TYR A 109 6.69 -13.35 5.43
CA TYR A 109 7.42 -12.37 6.25
C TYR A 109 7.36 -12.67 7.74
N GLY A 110 6.63 -13.70 8.15
CA GLY A 110 6.34 -13.97 9.54
C GLY A 110 5.13 -13.17 10.06
N THR A 111 4.74 -13.45 11.29
CA THR A 111 3.64 -12.77 11.97
C THR A 111 4.11 -11.50 12.67
N PRO A 112 3.39 -10.38 12.56
CA PRO A 112 3.72 -9.19 13.33
C PRO A 112 3.37 -9.38 14.81
N ILE A 113 3.97 -8.59 15.67
CA ILE A 113 3.55 -8.51 17.09
C ILE A 113 2.19 -7.81 17.17
N ARG A 114 2.01 -6.75 16.37
CA ARG A 114 0.80 -5.92 16.35
C ARG A 114 0.22 -5.77 14.96
N LEU A 115 -1.09 -5.93 14.84
CA LEU A 115 -1.82 -5.75 13.59
C LEU A 115 -2.89 -4.66 13.75
N LEU A 116 -2.68 -3.53 13.09
CA LEU A 116 -3.52 -2.35 13.17
C LEU A 116 -4.49 -2.31 11.98
N SER A 117 -5.77 -2.09 12.23
CA SER A 117 -6.78 -1.84 11.18
C SER A 117 -7.78 -0.78 11.65
N ASP A 118 -8.64 -0.35 10.75
CA ASP A 118 -9.87 0.32 11.12
C ASP A 118 -10.88 -0.65 11.76
N GLN A 119 -12.10 -0.17 12.01
CA GLN A 119 -13.18 -0.94 12.63
C GLN A 119 -14.14 -1.55 11.58
N GLY A 120 -13.64 -1.86 10.40
CA GLY A 120 -14.42 -2.55 9.37
C GLY A 120 -14.94 -3.92 9.87
N PRO A 121 -16.16 -4.33 9.50
CA PRO A 121 -16.76 -5.58 9.99
C PRO A 121 -15.91 -6.81 9.62
N GLU A 122 -15.18 -6.78 8.52
CA GLU A 122 -14.23 -7.82 8.11
C GLU A 122 -13.08 -7.99 9.09
N PHE A 123 -12.61 -6.87 9.68
CA PHE A 123 -11.50 -6.85 10.64
C PHE A 123 -11.96 -7.10 12.08
N GLU A 124 -13.22 -6.81 12.39
CA GLU A 124 -13.81 -6.97 13.72
C GLU A 124 -14.54 -8.32 13.91
N SER A 125 -14.43 -9.22 12.95
CA SER A 125 -15.08 -10.52 12.98
C SER A 125 -14.45 -11.46 14.01
N ALA A 126 -15.26 -12.42 14.52
CA ALA A 126 -14.76 -13.48 15.39
C ALA A 126 -13.64 -14.31 14.74
N LEU A 127 -13.71 -14.51 13.42
CA LEU A 127 -12.68 -15.21 12.66
C LEU A 127 -11.33 -14.47 12.71
N MET A 128 -11.35 -13.16 12.54
CA MET A 128 -10.13 -12.35 12.60
C MET A 128 -9.54 -12.32 14.02
N ALA A 129 -10.40 -12.25 15.05
CA ALA A 129 -9.97 -12.35 16.45
C ALA A 129 -9.33 -13.70 16.75
N GLU A 130 -9.90 -14.79 16.25
CA GLU A 130 -9.36 -16.15 16.39
C GLU A 130 -8.02 -16.29 15.67
N LEU A 131 -7.93 -15.77 14.44
CA LEU A 131 -6.67 -15.75 13.69
C LEU A 131 -5.57 -15.05 14.49
N CYS A 132 -5.82 -13.83 14.97
CA CYS A 132 -4.84 -13.08 15.74
C CYS A 132 -4.42 -13.83 17.01
N ARG A 133 -5.36 -14.44 17.73
CA ARG A 133 -5.07 -15.25 18.92
C ARG A 133 -4.21 -16.46 18.60
N SER A 134 -4.53 -17.19 17.53
CA SER A 134 -3.79 -18.41 17.12
C SER A 134 -2.34 -18.11 16.72
N TYR A 135 -2.09 -16.91 16.19
CA TYR A 135 -0.75 -16.47 15.78
C TYR A 135 -0.05 -15.59 16.82
N GLY A 136 -0.65 -15.37 18.00
CA GLY A 136 -0.09 -14.53 19.05
C GLY A 136 0.03 -13.04 18.68
N ILE A 137 -0.88 -12.55 17.81
CA ILE A 137 -0.86 -11.18 17.31
C ILE A 137 -1.78 -10.30 18.18
N GLU A 138 -1.26 -9.17 18.65
CA GLU A 138 -2.05 -8.12 19.28
C GLU A 138 -2.83 -7.32 18.23
N LYS A 139 -4.16 -7.48 18.20
CA LYS A 139 -5.01 -6.71 17.29
C LYS A 139 -5.27 -5.32 17.84
N LEU A 140 -4.82 -4.29 17.11
CA LEU A 140 -5.04 -2.88 17.44
C LEU A 140 -6.12 -2.27 16.52
N ARG A 141 -6.84 -1.30 17.05
CA ARG A 141 -7.88 -0.54 16.34
C ARG A 141 -7.46 0.92 16.18
N THR A 142 -7.70 1.48 15.02
CA THR A 142 -7.62 2.93 14.85
C THR A 142 -8.86 3.57 15.48
N THR A 143 -8.65 4.64 16.25
CA THR A 143 -9.75 5.43 16.76
C THR A 143 -10.08 6.56 15.79
N SER A 144 -11.38 6.84 15.61
CA SER A 144 -11.88 7.91 14.73
C SER A 144 -11.31 9.30 15.07
N TYR A 145 -10.75 9.48 16.26
CA TYR A 145 -10.19 10.74 16.75
C TYR A 145 -8.65 10.87 16.64
N LYS A 146 -7.94 9.86 16.12
CA LYS A 146 -6.50 9.95 15.87
C LYS A 146 -6.16 9.55 14.44
N PRO A 147 -6.39 10.43 13.46
CA PRO A 147 -6.07 10.17 12.03
C PRO A 147 -4.59 9.89 11.80
N SER A 148 -3.71 10.31 12.74
CA SER A 148 -2.27 10.08 12.66
C SER A 148 -1.86 8.60 12.64
N THR A 149 -2.65 7.75 13.28
CA THR A 149 -2.33 6.31 13.43
C THR A 149 -2.48 5.57 12.10
N ASN A 150 -3.41 6.00 11.23
CA ASN A 150 -3.66 5.39 9.90
C ASN A 150 -3.08 6.21 8.72
N GLY A 151 -2.54 7.39 8.99
CA GLY A 151 -2.05 8.29 7.94
C GLY A 151 -0.92 7.72 7.06
N GLY A 152 -0.26 6.65 7.51
CA GLY A 152 0.72 5.91 6.72
C GLY A 152 0.07 5.14 5.58
N ILE A 153 -0.92 4.30 5.91
CA ILE A 153 -1.61 3.45 4.92
C ILE A 153 -2.49 4.28 3.98
N GLU A 154 -3.11 5.36 4.47
CA GLU A 154 -3.85 6.29 3.61
C GLU A 154 -2.96 6.98 2.56
N ARG A 155 -1.75 7.40 2.96
CA ARG A 155 -0.76 7.93 2.00
C ARG A 155 -0.31 6.88 1.01
N PHE A 156 -0.17 5.63 1.47
CA PHE A 156 0.14 4.51 0.61
C PHE A 156 -0.98 4.28 -0.42
N HIS A 157 -2.26 4.26 -0.01
CA HIS A 157 -3.39 4.12 -0.94
C HIS A 157 -3.39 5.20 -2.03
N ARG A 158 -3.16 6.46 -1.66
CA ARG A 158 -3.04 7.55 -2.65
C ARG A 158 -1.89 7.30 -3.64
N THR A 159 -0.76 6.81 -3.14
CA THR A 159 0.38 6.48 -3.99
C THR A 159 0.07 5.28 -4.89
N LEU A 160 -0.49 4.21 -4.35
CA LEU A 160 -0.88 3.01 -5.09
C LEU A 160 -1.87 3.35 -6.22
N ASN A 161 -2.95 4.06 -5.90
CA ASN A 161 -3.96 4.47 -6.88
C ASN A 161 -3.37 5.39 -7.97
N SER A 162 -2.48 6.31 -7.59
CA SER A 162 -1.78 7.15 -8.57
C SER A 162 -0.82 6.35 -9.47
N MET A 163 -0.19 5.31 -8.95
CA MET A 163 0.69 4.45 -9.75
C MET A 163 -0.10 3.53 -10.68
N LEU A 164 -1.16 2.92 -10.16
CA LEU A 164 -2.07 2.09 -10.96
C LEU A 164 -2.71 2.90 -12.09
N GLY A 165 -3.26 4.08 -11.79
CA GLY A 165 -3.87 4.93 -12.80
C GLY A 165 -2.95 5.36 -13.94
N LYS A 166 -1.62 5.27 -13.77
CA LYS A 166 -0.64 5.57 -14.84
C LYS A 166 -0.36 4.41 -15.79
N VAL A 167 -0.69 3.20 -15.39
CA VAL A 167 -0.34 1.98 -16.13
C VAL A 167 -1.56 1.21 -16.63
N ILE A 168 -2.76 1.53 -16.10
CA ILE A 168 -4.00 0.87 -16.48
C ILE A 168 -4.45 1.39 -17.85
N ALA A 169 -4.86 0.49 -18.73
CA ALA A 169 -5.46 0.81 -20.03
C ALA A 169 -6.86 1.43 -19.87
N GLU A 170 -7.41 1.93 -20.98
CA GLU A 170 -8.74 2.59 -21.00
C GLU A 170 -9.87 1.71 -20.45
N THR A 171 -9.79 0.39 -20.63
CA THR A 171 -10.83 -0.54 -20.17
C THR A 171 -10.88 -0.76 -18.68
N GLN A 172 -9.81 -0.44 -17.96
CA GLN A 172 -9.64 -0.62 -16.50
C GLN A 172 -9.96 -2.03 -15.96
N ARG A 173 -10.07 -3.04 -16.83
CA ARG A 173 -10.44 -4.42 -16.46
C ARG A 173 -9.24 -5.33 -16.22
N ASP A 174 -8.04 -4.81 -16.28
CA ASP A 174 -6.77 -5.51 -16.13
C ASP A 174 -5.91 -4.93 -14.99
N TRP A 175 -6.49 -4.07 -14.17
CA TRP A 175 -5.77 -3.36 -13.11
C TRP A 175 -5.07 -4.30 -12.11
N ASP A 176 -5.67 -5.46 -11.84
CA ASP A 176 -5.15 -6.44 -10.90
C ASP A 176 -3.82 -7.07 -11.37
N GLN A 177 -3.61 -7.19 -12.68
CA GLN A 177 -2.35 -7.68 -13.26
C GLN A 177 -1.19 -6.68 -13.07
N TYR A 178 -1.51 -5.39 -12.95
CA TYR A 178 -0.52 -4.33 -12.73
C TYR A 178 -0.17 -4.12 -11.25
N VAL A 179 -0.93 -4.69 -10.30
CA VAL A 179 -0.64 -4.52 -8.87
C VAL A 179 0.75 -5.02 -8.51
N SER A 180 1.15 -6.20 -8.95
CA SER A 180 2.46 -6.78 -8.65
C SER A 180 3.63 -5.94 -9.19
N PRO A 181 3.69 -5.56 -10.49
CA PRO A 181 4.74 -4.69 -11.00
C PRO A 181 4.74 -3.29 -10.36
N VAL A 182 3.57 -2.73 -10.06
CA VAL A 182 3.45 -1.45 -9.35
C VAL A 182 4.03 -1.56 -7.93
N MET A 183 3.76 -2.64 -7.22
CA MET A 183 4.32 -2.88 -5.89
C MET A 183 5.83 -3.10 -5.94
N SER A 184 6.36 -3.76 -6.97
CA SER A 184 7.79 -3.87 -7.19
C SER A 184 8.44 -2.48 -7.35
N ALA A 185 7.84 -1.61 -8.15
CA ALA A 185 8.31 -0.24 -8.33
C ALA A 185 8.19 0.57 -7.03
N TYR A 186 7.12 0.41 -6.26
CA TYR A 186 6.95 1.06 -4.95
C TYR A 186 8.07 0.65 -3.98
N ARG A 187 8.29 -0.66 -3.80
CA ARG A 187 9.31 -1.20 -2.90
C ARG A 187 10.74 -0.86 -3.30
N SER A 188 10.97 -0.61 -4.59
CA SER A 188 12.28 -0.15 -5.10
C SER A 188 12.57 1.32 -4.78
N THR A 189 11.62 2.09 -4.27
CA THR A 189 11.84 3.50 -3.91
C THR A 189 12.27 3.62 -2.45
N ILE A 190 13.08 4.66 -2.15
CA ILE A 190 13.41 4.99 -0.77
C ILE A 190 12.21 5.69 -0.14
N HIS A 191 11.75 5.15 0.96
CA HIS A 191 10.73 5.75 1.79
C HIS A 191 11.40 6.45 2.97
N ARG A 192 10.95 7.67 3.31
CA ARG A 192 11.34 8.33 4.55
C ARG A 192 10.48 7.75 5.68
N SER A 193 11.13 7.15 6.65
CA SER A 193 10.53 6.76 7.94
C SER A 193 10.22 7.99 8.78
#